data_fd6a847ebcc4f0e944b9d9c26813de4b
#
_entry.id   fd6a847ebcc4f0e944b9d9c26813de4b
#
_cell.length_a   1.000
_cell.length_b   1.000
_cell.length_c   1.000
_cell.angle_alpha   90.00
_cell.angle_beta   90.00
_cell.angle_gamma   90.00
#
_symmetry.space_group_name_H-M   'P 1'
#
loop_
_entity.id
_entity.type
_entity.pdbx_description
1 polymer ?
#
loop_
_entity_poly.entity_id
_entity_poly.type
_entity_poly.pdbx_seq_one_letter_code
_entity_poly.pdbx_strand_id
1 'polypeptide(L)'
;FANGGYKVEPGFILKVEDANGEVLFEKKEVKPSRVIDEKVAFLMNSMLSDNSARLITFGENSYLNLGSRSVAVKTGTTNDMRDNWTVGWTSDVVVGVWVGNNDNSPMKNVASGVSGAAPIWRKQMLDVLSMYPDNGFSVPEGVEEVEVDRVSGYPAHDGFAAYKEWVIGGTLPTGEDKIHQQVKVCKNDETRLANPVQVIQGNYNGKEFIVLKEDDPLTDKNLWQIGIDAWVSKQADDKYRPPTEFCESASGLDVQIISPKDRSRINSTSVEFRFEI
;
A
#
# COMPACT_ATOMS: atom_id res chain seq x y z
N PHE A 1 13.09 13.12 -6.20
CA PHE A 1 11.66 13.17 -5.84
C PHE A 1 11.22 14.61 -5.56
N ALA A 2 11.97 15.40 -4.74
CA ALA A 2 11.59 16.75 -4.33
C ALA A 2 11.21 17.69 -5.50
N ASN A 3 11.89 17.59 -6.61
CA ASN A 3 11.69 18.43 -7.80
C ASN A 3 10.92 17.74 -8.94
N GLY A 4 10.01 16.82 -8.61
CA GLY A 4 9.14 16.16 -9.59
C GLY A 4 9.86 15.24 -10.58
N GLY A 5 10.97 14.62 -10.17
CA GLY A 5 11.66 13.61 -10.98
C GLY A 5 12.77 14.14 -11.90
N TYR A 6 13.14 15.40 -11.78
CA TYR A 6 14.25 15.95 -12.52
C TYR A 6 15.61 15.70 -11.82
N LYS A 7 16.61 15.31 -12.60
CA LYS A 7 18.00 15.30 -12.16
C LYS A 7 18.59 16.69 -12.31
N VAL A 8 19.19 17.19 -11.24
CA VAL A 8 19.92 18.47 -11.22
C VAL A 8 21.35 18.18 -10.82
N GLU A 9 22.30 18.69 -11.61
CA GLU A 9 23.72 18.56 -11.29
C GLU A 9 24.12 19.55 -10.17
N PRO A 10 24.74 19.05 -9.09
CA PRO A 10 25.19 19.91 -8.00
C PRO A 10 26.13 20.99 -8.48
N GLY A 11 26.02 22.21 -7.97
CA GLY A 11 26.93 23.29 -8.22
C GLY A 11 27.56 23.77 -6.93
N PHE A 12 28.89 23.63 -6.82
CA PHE A 12 29.66 24.10 -5.67
C PHE A 12 30.17 25.51 -5.85
N ILE A 13 30.40 25.88 -7.11
CA ILE A 13 30.87 27.21 -7.50
C ILE A 13 29.89 27.75 -8.53
N LEU A 14 29.30 28.91 -8.25
CA LEU A 14 28.39 29.59 -9.17
C LEU A 14 29.12 30.59 -10.04
N LYS A 15 30.07 31.34 -9.46
CA LYS A 15 30.84 32.37 -10.16
C LYS A 15 32.20 32.53 -9.50
N VAL A 16 33.23 32.81 -10.30
CA VAL A 16 34.55 33.21 -9.85
C VAL A 16 34.91 34.50 -10.57
N GLU A 17 35.27 35.52 -9.82
CA GLU A 17 35.74 36.82 -10.32
C GLU A 17 37.16 37.09 -9.81
N ASP A 18 37.94 37.77 -10.60
CA ASP A 18 39.24 38.29 -10.17
C ASP A 18 39.11 39.57 -9.30
N ALA A 19 40.21 40.11 -8.82
CA ALA A 19 40.24 41.33 -8.01
C ALA A 19 39.72 42.58 -8.74
N ASN A 20 39.67 42.58 -10.06
CA ASN A 20 39.21 43.67 -10.91
C ASN A 20 37.72 43.52 -11.28
N GLY A 21 37.06 42.41 -10.86
CA GLY A 21 35.66 42.09 -11.17
C GLY A 21 35.49 41.37 -12.53
N GLU A 22 36.58 40.92 -13.14
CA GLU A 22 36.53 40.10 -14.37
C GLU A 22 36.03 38.69 -14.02
N VAL A 23 35.02 38.21 -14.77
CA VAL A 23 34.44 36.88 -14.55
C VAL A 23 35.36 35.83 -15.13
N LEU A 24 36.01 35.06 -14.26
CA LEU A 24 36.89 33.95 -14.63
C LEU A 24 36.12 32.66 -14.87
N PHE A 25 35.01 32.49 -14.21
CA PHE A 25 34.12 31.33 -14.34
C PHE A 25 32.69 31.73 -13.95
N GLU A 26 31.72 31.22 -14.71
CA GLU A 26 30.32 31.30 -14.37
C GLU A 26 29.67 29.96 -14.73
N LYS A 27 28.96 29.34 -13.74
CA LYS A 27 28.25 28.11 -13.95
C LYS A 27 27.14 28.32 -14.97
N LYS A 28 27.21 27.64 -16.11
CA LYS A 28 26.13 27.65 -17.10
C LYS A 28 24.95 26.87 -16.57
N GLU A 29 23.76 27.40 -16.77
CA GLU A 29 22.53 26.66 -16.50
C GLU A 29 22.47 25.41 -17.40
N VAL A 30 22.46 24.25 -16.77
CA VAL A 30 22.20 22.98 -17.45
C VAL A 30 20.73 22.71 -17.31
N LYS A 31 20.03 22.52 -18.44
CA LYS A 31 18.59 22.12 -18.39
C LYS A 31 18.47 20.82 -17.63
N PRO A 32 17.61 20.77 -16.59
CA PRO A 32 17.38 19.55 -15.85
C PRO A 32 16.80 18.47 -16.78
N SER A 33 17.25 17.24 -16.63
CA SER A 33 16.70 16.09 -17.36
C SER A 33 15.75 15.31 -16.47
N ARG A 34 14.58 14.96 -16.98
CA ARG A 34 13.66 14.09 -16.25
C ARG A 34 14.21 12.66 -16.24
N VAL A 35 14.41 12.09 -15.06
CA VAL A 35 14.95 10.74 -14.85
C VAL A 35 13.98 9.83 -14.13
N ILE A 36 12.94 10.41 -13.52
CA ILE A 36 11.82 9.69 -12.89
C ILE A 36 10.53 10.32 -13.40
N ASP A 37 9.54 9.49 -13.72
CA ASP A 37 8.21 9.98 -14.07
C ASP A 37 7.63 10.84 -12.93
N GLU A 38 6.95 11.95 -13.29
CA GLU A 38 6.42 12.87 -12.27
C GLU A 38 5.34 12.25 -11.39
N LYS A 39 4.56 11.32 -11.94
CA LYS A 39 3.52 10.60 -11.19
C LYS A 39 4.15 9.69 -10.15
N VAL A 40 5.23 8.99 -10.53
CA VAL A 40 6.01 8.15 -9.60
C VAL A 40 6.68 9.01 -8.53
N ALA A 41 7.25 10.16 -8.91
CA ALA A 41 7.84 11.09 -7.94
C ALA A 41 6.79 11.61 -6.95
N PHE A 42 5.58 11.94 -7.43
CA PHE A 42 4.48 12.36 -6.57
C PHE A 42 4.03 11.27 -5.61
N LEU A 43 3.80 10.03 -6.09
CA LEU A 43 3.40 8.92 -5.22
C LEU A 43 4.44 8.66 -4.13
N MET A 44 5.73 8.72 -4.45
CA MET A 44 6.80 8.61 -3.45
C MET A 44 6.75 9.73 -2.42
N ASN A 45 6.49 10.97 -2.86
CA ASN A 45 6.33 12.11 -1.97
C ASN A 45 5.09 11.94 -1.07
N SER A 46 3.96 11.51 -1.62
CA SER A 46 2.73 11.22 -0.88
C SER A 46 2.96 10.17 0.20
N MET A 47 3.46 8.98 -0.17
CA MET A 47 3.74 7.91 0.78
C MET A 47 4.71 8.32 1.89
N LEU A 48 5.77 9.07 1.56
CA LEU A 48 6.79 9.47 2.52
C LEU A 48 6.41 10.72 3.33
N SER A 49 5.32 11.41 3.01
CA SER A 49 4.77 12.51 3.82
C SER A 49 3.57 12.08 4.67
N ASP A 50 3.00 10.90 4.43
CA ASP A 50 1.86 10.40 5.20
C ASP A 50 2.27 9.97 6.61
N ASN A 51 1.88 10.78 7.60
CA ASN A 51 2.13 10.49 9.01
C ASN A 51 1.24 9.35 9.53
N SER A 52 0.06 9.12 8.95
CA SER A 52 -0.86 8.06 9.37
C SER A 52 -0.31 6.68 9.00
N ALA A 53 0.28 6.54 7.82
CA ALA A 53 0.90 5.30 7.38
C ALA A 53 2.08 4.86 8.25
N ARG A 54 2.78 5.80 8.90
CA ARG A 54 3.94 5.50 9.75
C ARG A 54 3.63 5.32 11.24
N LEU A 55 2.37 5.53 11.68
CA LEU A 55 1.98 5.48 13.10
C LEU A 55 2.35 4.17 13.79
N ILE A 56 2.15 3.03 13.11
CA ILE A 56 2.42 1.70 13.68
C ILE A 56 3.90 1.53 14.05
N THR A 57 4.80 2.14 13.26
CA THR A 57 6.25 1.99 13.46
C THR A 57 6.85 3.08 14.33
N PHE A 58 6.38 4.31 14.21
CA PHE A 58 7.03 5.49 14.80
C PHE A 58 6.19 6.21 15.85
N GLY A 59 4.91 5.87 15.99
CA GLY A 59 3.98 6.51 16.91
C GLY A 59 3.57 7.94 16.48
N GLU A 60 2.60 8.49 17.18
CA GLU A 60 2.04 9.82 16.88
C GLU A 60 3.06 10.95 17.11
N ASN A 61 3.86 10.85 18.15
CA ASN A 61 4.83 11.86 18.57
C ASN A 61 6.22 11.65 17.96
N SER A 62 6.26 11.11 16.75
CA SER A 62 7.51 10.90 16.04
C SER A 62 8.24 12.19 15.71
N TYR A 63 9.57 12.20 15.78
CA TYR A 63 10.41 13.28 15.26
C TYR A 63 10.23 13.54 13.77
N LEU A 64 9.65 12.58 13.04
CA LEU A 64 9.37 12.68 11.61
C LEU A 64 8.08 13.45 11.30
N ASN A 65 7.23 13.65 12.29
CA ASN A 65 5.98 14.39 12.14
C ASN A 65 6.23 15.89 12.41
N LEU A 66 6.10 16.73 11.40
CA LEU A 66 6.27 18.19 11.47
C LEU A 66 4.93 18.97 11.50
N GLY A 67 3.87 18.31 11.99
CA GLY A 67 2.53 18.91 12.10
C GLY A 67 1.83 19.00 10.75
N SER A 68 1.32 20.16 10.40
CA SER A 68 0.56 20.39 9.16
C SER A 68 1.44 20.53 7.90
N ARG A 69 2.76 20.61 8.05
CA ARG A 69 3.68 20.79 6.91
C ARG A 69 3.82 19.49 6.12
N SER A 70 3.66 19.58 4.80
CA SER A 70 3.84 18.45 3.86
C SER A 70 5.34 18.17 3.65
N VAL A 71 5.90 17.27 4.45
CA VAL A 71 7.32 16.91 4.40
C VAL A 71 7.46 15.41 4.19
N ALA A 72 8.01 15.03 3.06
CA ALA A 72 8.43 13.65 2.82
C ALA A 72 9.72 13.37 3.59
N VAL A 73 9.79 12.24 4.32
CA VAL A 73 10.97 11.90 5.13
C VAL A 73 11.18 10.39 5.21
N LYS A 74 12.46 10.00 5.16
CA LYS A 74 12.89 8.61 5.30
C LYS A 74 14.11 8.49 6.21
N THR A 75 14.05 7.53 7.13
CA THR A 75 15.19 7.14 7.97
C THR A 75 15.90 5.94 7.37
N GLY A 76 17.18 5.81 7.64
CA GLY A 76 18.00 4.65 7.36
C GLY A 76 18.92 4.32 8.51
N THR A 77 19.16 3.04 8.76
CA THR A 77 20.15 2.56 9.75
C THR A 77 20.93 1.44 9.07
N THR A 78 22.25 1.55 9.06
CA THR A 78 23.10 0.50 8.49
C THR A 78 23.14 -0.73 9.42
N ASN A 79 23.53 -1.86 8.83
CA ASN A 79 23.76 -3.08 9.62
C ASN A 79 24.79 -2.82 10.72
N ASP A 80 24.66 -3.53 11.84
CA ASP A 80 25.49 -3.38 13.04
C ASP A 80 25.44 -1.97 13.68
N MET A 81 24.42 -1.16 13.34
CA MET A 81 24.25 0.19 13.89
C MET A 81 25.49 1.08 13.74
N ARG A 82 26.17 1.01 12.60
CA ARG A 82 27.40 1.78 12.34
C ARG A 82 27.12 3.24 12.08
N ASP A 83 26.04 3.52 11.39
CA ASP A 83 25.54 4.87 11.18
C ASP A 83 24.02 4.89 10.95
N ASN A 84 23.45 6.09 10.96
CA ASN A 84 22.07 6.29 10.56
C ASN A 84 21.88 7.61 9.83
N TRP A 85 20.85 7.63 9.00
CA TRP A 85 20.45 8.75 8.19
C TRP A 85 19.01 9.15 8.49
N THR A 86 18.73 10.43 8.36
CA THR A 86 17.38 10.96 8.16
C THR A 86 17.45 11.98 7.04
N VAL A 87 16.71 11.73 5.97
CA VAL A 87 16.61 12.65 4.82
C VAL A 87 15.13 12.98 4.62
N GLY A 88 14.83 14.26 4.57
CA GLY A 88 13.48 14.71 4.30
C GLY A 88 13.49 15.98 3.43
N TRP A 89 12.38 16.21 2.75
CA TRP A 89 12.25 17.27 1.76
C TRP A 89 10.83 17.77 1.60
N THR A 90 10.74 18.99 1.09
CA THR A 90 9.53 19.57 0.48
C THR A 90 9.79 19.74 -1.02
N SER A 91 8.93 20.47 -1.73
CA SER A 91 9.20 20.93 -3.10
C SER A 91 10.38 21.90 -3.21
N ASP A 92 10.73 22.58 -2.12
CA ASP A 92 11.65 23.71 -2.12
C ASP A 92 13.00 23.40 -1.47
N VAL A 93 13.05 22.44 -0.53
CA VAL A 93 14.23 22.20 0.29
C VAL A 93 14.42 20.72 0.61
N VAL A 94 15.67 20.30 0.68
CA VAL A 94 16.10 18.97 1.15
C VAL A 94 17.05 19.15 2.33
N VAL A 95 16.77 18.43 3.42
CA VAL A 95 17.65 18.35 4.60
C VAL A 95 18.03 16.90 4.83
N GLY A 96 19.33 16.64 4.88
CA GLY A 96 19.90 15.33 5.20
C GLY A 96 20.78 15.42 6.45
N VAL A 97 20.61 14.46 7.36
CA VAL A 97 21.43 14.33 8.56
C VAL A 97 22.01 12.92 8.63
N TRP A 98 23.30 12.86 8.80
CA TRP A 98 24.05 11.64 9.06
C TRP A 98 24.62 11.64 10.48
N VAL A 99 24.55 10.53 11.16
CA VAL A 99 25.15 10.32 12.46
C VAL A 99 25.90 8.99 12.44
N GLY A 100 27.19 9.02 12.75
CA GLY A 100 28.05 7.85 12.77
C GLY A 100 29.46 8.18 13.23
N ASN A 101 30.29 7.15 13.35
CA ASN A 101 31.71 7.29 13.69
C ASN A 101 32.55 7.40 12.40
N ASN A 102 33.56 8.26 12.39
CA ASN A 102 34.41 8.48 11.23
C ASN A 102 35.20 7.22 10.80
N ASP A 103 35.49 6.32 11.73
CA ASP A 103 36.18 5.06 11.49
C ASP A 103 35.22 3.90 11.15
N ASN A 104 33.92 4.21 10.94
CA ASN A 104 32.88 3.23 10.67
C ASN A 104 32.71 2.16 11.78
N SER A 105 33.16 2.44 13.00
CA SER A 105 32.86 1.59 14.16
C SER A 105 31.39 1.67 14.56
N PRO A 106 30.80 0.62 15.16
CA PRO A 106 29.43 0.67 15.65
C PRO A 106 29.19 1.80 16.65
N MET A 107 28.05 2.46 16.53
CA MET A 107 27.65 3.50 17.47
C MET A 107 27.26 2.91 18.82
N LYS A 108 27.56 3.62 19.89
CA LYS A 108 27.12 3.28 21.24
C LYS A 108 25.91 4.12 21.61
N ASN A 109 24.91 3.47 22.25
CA ASN A 109 23.71 4.13 22.78
C ASN A 109 22.78 4.80 21.74
N VAL A 110 22.94 4.51 20.46
CA VAL A 110 22.06 4.99 19.38
C VAL A 110 21.44 3.79 18.69
N ALA A 111 20.14 3.59 18.91
CA ALA A 111 19.46 2.37 18.45
C ALA A 111 18.99 2.44 16.99
N SER A 112 18.71 3.63 16.45
CA SER A 112 18.14 3.75 15.08
C SER A 112 18.23 5.18 14.55
N GLY A 113 17.88 5.39 13.28
CA GLY A 113 17.74 6.71 12.67
C GLY A 113 16.76 7.64 13.42
N VAL A 114 15.78 7.05 14.12
CA VAL A 114 14.81 7.81 14.91
C VAL A 114 15.41 8.43 16.16
N SER A 115 16.34 7.74 16.81
CA SER A 115 16.99 8.22 18.05
C SER A 115 18.29 8.99 17.80
N GLY A 116 18.90 8.83 16.63
CA GLY A 116 20.15 9.48 16.24
C GLY A 116 19.94 10.71 15.37
N ALA A 117 19.74 10.51 14.07
CA ALA A 117 19.68 11.58 13.09
C ALA A 117 18.34 12.36 13.11
N ALA A 118 17.22 11.71 13.43
CA ALA A 118 15.90 12.34 13.30
C ALA A 118 15.68 13.53 14.25
N PRO A 119 16.10 13.55 15.52
CA PRO A 119 15.96 14.73 16.36
C PRO A 119 16.72 15.96 15.83
N ILE A 120 17.93 15.74 15.31
CA ILE A 120 18.76 16.79 14.69
C ILE A 120 18.11 17.28 13.41
N TRP A 121 17.70 16.35 12.55
CA TRP A 121 16.99 16.63 11.30
C TRP A 121 15.72 17.46 11.56
N ARG A 122 14.89 17.06 12.54
CA ARG A 122 13.67 17.78 12.88
C ARG A 122 13.95 19.24 13.20
N LYS A 123 14.95 19.49 14.06
CA LYS A 123 15.30 20.85 14.44
C LYS A 123 15.71 21.67 13.22
N GLN A 124 16.65 21.16 12.43
CA GLN A 124 17.13 21.85 11.22
C GLN A 124 16.01 22.06 10.20
N MET A 125 15.17 21.03 9.98
CA MET A 125 14.06 21.15 9.04
C MET A 125 13.05 22.20 9.47
N LEU A 126 12.69 22.29 10.76
CA LEU A 126 11.80 23.32 11.27
C LEU A 126 12.39 24.74 11.12
N ASP A 127 13.68 24.90 11.38
CA ASP A 127 14.37 26.16 11.21
C ASP A 127 14.35 26.61 9.74
N VAL A 128 14.65 25.72 8.82
CA VAL A 128 14.65 25.98 7.37
C VAL A 128 13.22 26.25 6.86
N LEU A 129 12.24 25.47 7.28
CA LEU A 129 10.86 25.62 6.84
C LEU A 129 10.22 26.96 7.28
N SER A 130 10.79 27.64 8.27
CA SER A 130 10.36 28.98 8.63
C SER A 130 10.62 30.01 7.53
N MET A 131 11.54 29.71 6.60
CA MET A 131 11.95 30.58 5.48
C MET A 131 11.22 30.29 4.16
N TYR A 132 10.43 29.21 4.11
CA TYR A 132 9.74 28.77 2.90
C TYR A 132 8.24 28.63 3.13
N PRO A 133 7.40 28.97 2.13
CA PRO A 133 5.96 28.70 2.19
C PRO A 133 5.69 27.21 2.19
N ASP A 134 4.48 26.81 2.61
CA ASP A 134 4.01 25.42 2.48
C ASP A 134 3.25 25.25 1.17
N ASN A 135 3.98 24.91 0.12
CA ASN A 135 3.42 24.72 -1.22
C ASN A 135 2.86 23.30 -1.43
N GLY A 136 3.16 22.37 -0.50
CA GLY A 136 2.84 20.95 -0.69
C GLY A 136 3.57 20.34 -1.89
N PHE A 137 3.10 19.17 -2.31
CA PHE A 137 3.55 18.50 -3.55
C PHE A 137 2.42 18.60 -4.58
N SER A 138 2.73 19.16 -5.76
CA SER A 138 1.76 19.32 -6.84
C SER A 138 1.35 17.96 -7.39
N VAL A 139 0.04 17.73 -7.50
CA VAL A 139 -0.52 16.52 -8.09
C VAL A 139 -0.39 16.57 -9.62
N PRO A 140 0.34 15.64 -10.27
CA PRO A 140 0.50 15.63 -11.72
C PRO A 140 -0.78 15.16 -12.41
N GLU A 141 -0.91 15.53 -13.69
CA GLU A 141 -1.99 15.01 -14.53
C GLU A 141 -1.97 13.48 -14.62
N GLY A 142 -3.13 12.84 -14.50
CA GLY A 142 -3.27 11.38 -14.53
C GLY A 142 -2.91 10.68 -13.22
N VAL A 143 -2.79 11.43 -12.13
CA VAL A 143 -2.85 10.92 -10.76
C VAL A 143 -4.18 11.34 -10.17
N GLU A 144 -4.86 10.43 -9.52
CA GLU A 144 -6.18 10.63 -8.95
C GLU A 144 -6.27 10.06 -7.52
N GLU A 145 -7.11 10.67 -6.68
CA GLU A 145 -7.41 10.18 -5.35
C GLU A 145 -8.66 9.29 -5.43
N VAL A 146 -8.53 8.05 -4.98
CA VAL A 146 -9.62 7.06 -5.03
C VAL A 146 -9.83 6.42 -3.67
N GLU A 147 -11.04 5.94 -3.42
CA GLU A 147 -11.32 5.14 -2.24
C GLU A 147 -10.98 3.67 -2.51
N VAL A 148 -10.11 3.11 -1.67
CA VAL A 148 -9.68 1.71 -1.77
C VAL A 148 -10.03 0.97 -0.48
N ASP A 149 -10.30 -0.32 -0.63
CA ASP A 149 -10.49 -1.21 0.50
C ASP A 149 -9.24 -1.25 1.38
N ARG A 150 -9.43 -1.18 2.69
CA ARG A 150 -8.34 -1.03 3.66
C ARG A 150 -7.46 -2.27 3.78
N VAL A 151 -7.95 -3.42 3.40
CA VAL A 151 -7.26 -4.70 3.53
C VAL A 151 -6.57 -5.09 2.23
N SER A 152 -7.30 -5.00 1.12
CA SER A 152 -6.87 -5.53 -0.17
C SER A 152 -6.24 -4.48 -1.10
N GLY A 153 -6.58 -3.20 -0.93
CA GLY A 153 -6.22 -2.13 -1.85
C GLY A 153 -7.02 -2.13 -3.17
N TYR A 154 -8.02 -3.00 -3.31
CA TYR A 154 -8.99 -2.93 -4.40
C TYR A 154 -9.88 -1.69 -4.27
N PRO A 155 -10.59 -1.26 -5.34
CA PRO A 155 -11.60 -0.22 -5.19
C PRO A 155 -12.59 -0.55 -4.06
N ALA A 156 -13.00 0.44 -3.29
CA ALA A 156 -13.92 0.24 -2.17
C ALA A 156 -15.21 -0.48 -2.62
N HIS A 157 -15.64 -1.49 -1.86
CA HIS A 157 -16.79 -2.33 -2.19
C HIS A 157 -17.49 -2.85 -0.92
N ASP A 158 -18.69 -3.41 -1.05
CA ASP A 158 -19.49 -4.08 -0.02
C ASP A 158 -19.68 -3.33 1.31
N GLY A 159 -19.32 -2.04 1.36
CA GLY A 159 -19.38 -1.23 2.59
C GLY A 159 -18.28 -1.53 3.59
N PHE A 160 -17.22 -2.21 3.19
CA PHE A 160 -16.04 -2.44 4.00
C PHE A 160 -15.28 -1.15 4.32
N ALA A 161 -14.44 -1.20 5.35
CA ALA A 161 -13.62 -0.05 5.73
C ALA A 161 -12.67 0.34 4.58
N ALA A 162 -12.78 1.58 4.13
CA ALA A 162 -11.99 2.13 3.04
C ALA A 162 -11.18 3.35 3.49
N TYR A 163 -10.20 3.74 2.69
CA TYR A 163 -9.47 4.99 2.84
C TYR A 163 -9.12 5.56 1.46
N LYS A 164 -8.78 6.83 1.43
CA LYS A 164 -8.36 7.49 0.21
C LYS A 164 -6.89 7.26 -0.06
N GLU A 165 -6.57 6.88 -1.29
CA GLU A 165 -5.22 6.65 -1.76
C GLU A 165 -4.98 7.32 -3.11
N TRP A 166 -3.74 7.77 -3.34
CA TRP A 166 -3.33 8.32 -4.62
C TRP A 166 -2.87 7.20 -5.55
N VAL A 167 -3.42 7.18 -6.76
CA VAL A 167 -3.08 6.18 -7.77
C VAL A 167 -2.77 6.83 -9.11
N ILE A 168 -1.96 6.17 -9.91
CA ILE A 168 -1.83 6.51 -11.33
C ILE A 168 -3.04 5.93 -12.05
N GLY A 169 -3.76 6.74 -12.83
CA GLY A 169 -4.96 6.31 -13.54
C GLY A 169 -4.72 5.03 -14.33
N GLY A 170 -5.62 4.06 -14.18
CA GLY A 170 -5.53 2.76 -14.82
C GLY A 170 -4.62 1.72 -14.14
N THR A 171 -4.06 2.01 -12.95
CA THR A 171 -3.22 1.04 -12.21
C THR A 171 -3.94 0.34 -11.06
N LEU A 172 -5.16 0.73 -10.75
CA LEU A 172 -5.97 0.02 -9.75
C LEU A 172 -6.20 -1.44 -10.17
N PRO A 173 -6.23 -2.35 -9.20
CA PRO A 173 -6.67 -3.72 -9.45
C PRO A 173 -8.06 -3.73 -10.08
N THR A 174 -8.27 -4.59 -11.07
CA THR A 174 -9.54 -4.75 -11.77
C THR A 174 -10.13 -6.12 -11.49
N GLY A 175 -11.47 -6.23 -11.54
CA GLY A 175 -12.18 -7.47 -11.28
C GLY A 175 -12.66 -7.59 -9.83
N GLU A 176 -13.03 -8.80 -9.46
CA GLU A 176 -13.55 -9.12 -8.12
C GLU A 176 -12.41 -9.21 -7.12
N ASP A 177 -12.58 -8.58 -5.96
CA ASP A 177 -11.65 -8.71 -4.84
C ASP A 177 -11.72 -10.12 -4.26
N LYS A 178 -10.59 -10.84 -4.34
CA LYS A 178 -10.47 -12.20 -3.83
C LYS A 178 -9.89 -12.27 -2.42
N ILE A 179 -9.49 -11.13 -1.87
CA ILE A 179 -8.84 -11.01 -0.56
C ILE A 179 -9.90 -10.66 0.48
N HIS A 180 -10.61 -9.57 0.30
CA HIS A 180 -11.61 -9.09 1.26
C HIS A 180 -13.00 -9.38 0.70
N GLN A 181 -13.69 -10.36 1.26
CA GLN A 181 -14.88 -10.95 0.65
C GLN A 181 -16.07 -10.93 1.58
N GLN A 182 -17.24 -10.65 1.01
CA GLN A 182 -18.53 -10.90 1.62
C GLN A 182 -19.00 -12.30 1.24
N VAL A 183 -18.80 -13.27 2.13
CA VAL A 183 -19.16 -14.66 1.89
C VAL A 183 -20.58 -14.95 2.37
N LYS A 184 -21.36 -15.65 1.55
CA LYS A 184 -22.72 -16.08 1.89
C LYS A 184 -22.65 -17.32 2.77
N VAL A 185 -22.97 -17.16 4.05
CA VAL A 185 -22.97 -18.23 5.05
C VAL A 185 -24.39 -18.65 5.42
N CYS A 186 -24.54 -19.85 5.97
CA CYS A 186 -25.81 -20.33 6.44
C CYS A 186 -26.41 -19.43 7.50
N LYS A 187 -27.72 -19.18 7.44
CA LYS A 187 -28.41 -18.33 8.38
C LYS A 187 -28.41 -18.88 9.81
N ASN A 188 -28.42 -20.20 9.94
CA ASN A 188 -28.49 -20.90 11.23
C ASN A 188 -27.12 -21.45 11.69
N ASP A 189 -26.12 -21.44 10.81
CA ASP A 189 -24.75 -21.90 11.11
C ASP A 189 -23.73 -21.16 10.24
N GLU A 190 -23.26 -20.04 10.72
CA GLU A 190 -22.28 -19.19 10.01
C GLU A 190 -20.89 -19.82 9.85
N THR A 191 -20.67 -21.01 10.37
CA THR A 191 -19.46 -21.80 10.16
C THR A 191 -19.48 -22.57 8.84
N ARG A 192 -20.59 -22.50 8.09
CA ARG A 192 -20.80 -23.19 6.81
C ARG A 192 -21.26 -22.22 5.72
N LEU A 193 -20.92 -22.54 4.48
CA LEU A 193 -21.39 -21.81 3.31
C LEU A 193 -22.89 -22.05 3.09
N ALA A 194 -23.62 -21.01 2.72
CA ALA A 194 -24.97 -21.17 2.21
C ALA A 194 -24.92 -21.98 0.90
N ASN A 195 -25.74 -23.04 0.82
CA ASN A 195 -25.80 -23.82 -0.40
C ASN A 195 -26.52 -23.04 -1.53
N PRO A 196 -26.38 -23.45 -2.79
CA PRO A 196 -26.95 -22.72 -3.94
C PRO A 196 -28.46 -22.45 -3.82
N VAL A 197 -29.21 -23.37 -3.23
CA VAL A 197 -30.66 -23.22 -3.01
C VAL A 197 -30.95 -22.11 -2.02
N GLN A 198 -30.26 -22.12 -0.88
CA GLN A 198 -30.38 -21.04 0.11
C GLN A 198 -30.04 -19.68 -0.43
N VAL A 199 -29.01 -19.62 -1.30
CA VAL A 199 -28.62 -18.37 -1.97
C VAL A 199 -29.73 -17.88 -2.90
N ILE A 200 -30.34 -18.76 -3.72
CA ILE A 200 -31.45 -18.43 -4.62
C ILE A 200 -32.68 -17.95 -3.82
N GLN A 201 -32.94 -18.58 -2.70
CA GLN A 201 -34.07 -18.24 -1.81
C GLN A 201 -33.82 -16.98 -0.96
N GLY A 202 -32.61 -16.40 -0.99
CA GLY A 202 -32.26 -15.30 -0.10
C GLY A 202 -32.15 -15.71 1.38
N ASN A 203 -32.01 -17.00 1.66
CA ASN A 203 -31.93 -17.55 3.02
C ASN A 203 -30.46 -17.75 3.47
N TYR A 204 -29.71 -16.67 3.53
CA TYR A 204 -28.30 -16.63 3.97
C TYR A 204 -28.01 -15.35 4.74
N ASN A 205 -26.90 -15.34 5.47
CA ASN A 205 -26.27 -14.13 6.00
C ASN A 205 -25.02 -13.81 5.17
N GLY A 206 -24.72 -12.50 4.99
CA GLY A 206 -23.42 -12.07 4.51
C GLY A 206 -22.45 -11.96 5.68
N LYS A 207 -21.27 -12.54 5.56
CA LYS A 207 -20.22 -12.45 6.57
C LYS A 207 -18.88 -12.10 5.93
N GLU A 208 -18.19 -11.16 6.56
CA GLU A 208 -16.88 -10.67 6.13
C GLU A 208 -15.79 -11.72 6.37
N PHE A 209 -14.95 -11.96 5.36
CA PHE A 209 -13.77 -12.80 5.48
C PHE A 209 -12.57 -12.18 4.76
N ILE A 210 -11.37 -12.41 5.30
CA ILE A 210 -10.09 -12.05 4.70
C ILE A 210 -9.40 -13.34 4.26
N VAL A 211 -9.29 -13.53 2.94
CA VAL A 211 -8.73 -14.74 2.32
C VAL A 211 -7.32 -14.44 1.86
N LEU A 212 -6.32 -14.97 2.57
CA LEU A 212 -4.92 -14.78 2.23
C LEU A 212 -4.41 -16.00 1.48
N LYS A 213 -4.29 -15.87 0.16
CA LYS A 213 -3.73 -16.91 -0.72
C LYS A 213 -2.67 -16.29 -1.61
N GLU A 214 -1.47 -16.82 -1.51
CA GLU A 214 -0.34 -16.37 -2.29
C GLU A 214 0.43 -17.58 -2.87
N ASP A 215 0.98 -17.39 -4.05
CA ASP A 215 1.84 -18.38 -4.70
C ASP A 215 3.29 -17.89 -4.63
N ASP A 216 4.18 -18.77 -4.18
CA ASP A 216 5.62 -18.51 -4.18
C ASP A 216 6.20 -18.84 -5.58
N PRO A 217 6.60 -17.81 -6.36
CA PRO A 217 7.07 -18.03 -7.73
C PRO A 217 8.48 -18.62 -7.83
N LEU A 218 9.19 -18.73 -6.71
CA LEU A 218 10.63 -19.05 -6.71
C LEU A 218 10.96 -20.47 -6.28
N THR A 219 10.00 -21.24 -5.74
CA THR A 219 10.25 -22.56 -5.17
C THR A 219 9.20 -23.59 -5.55
N ASP A 220 9.57 -24.87 -5.54
CA ASP A 220 8.63 -25.99 -5.71
C ASP A 220 7.66 -26.13 -4.50
N LYS A 221 7.96 -25.46 -3.41
CA LYS A 221 7.14 -25.41 -2.20
C LYS A 221 6.64 -24.01 -1.99
N ASN A 222 5.33 -23.83 -1.91
CA ASN A 222 4.74 -22.53 -1.61
C ASN A 222 5.06 -22.10 -0.14
N LEU A 223 6.26 -21.56 0.06
CA LEU A 223 6.73 -21.14 1.39
C LEU A 223 5.95 -19.93 1.90
N TRP A 224 5.44 -19.08 1.00
CA TRP A 224 4.61 -17.93 1.37
C TRP A 224 3.31 -18.41 1.99
N GLN A 225 2.61 -19.36 1.34
CA GLN A 225 1.36 -19.89 1.88
C GLN A 225 1.57 -20.63 3.20
N ILE A 226 2.66 -21.39 3.34
CA ILE A 226 3.01 -22.07 4.61
C ILE A 226 3.17 -21.02 5.74
N GLY A 227 3.82 -19.90 5.46
CA GLY A 227 3.95 -18.80 6.41
C GLY A 227 2.62 -18.14 6.77
N ILE A 228 1.77 -17.91 5.77
CA ILE A 228 0.42 -17.36 5.93
C ILE A 228 -0.43 -18.31 6.78
N ASP A 229 -0.48 -19.60 6.46
CA ASP A 229 -1.26 -20.59 7.20
C ASP A 229 -0.83 -20.69 8.67
N ALA A 230 0.49 -20.65 8.91
CA ALA A 230 1.04 -20.63 10.27
C ALA A 230 0.67 -19.35 11.04
N TRP A 231 0.51 -18.23 10.36
CA TRP A 231 0.06 -16.97 10.96
C TRP A 231 -1.47 -17.03 11.21
N VAL A 232 -2.26 -17.44 10.22
CA VAL A 232 -3.73 -17.57 10.31
C VAL A 232 -4.12 -18.49 11.48
N SER A 233 -3.40 -19.60 11.67
CA SER A 233 -3.67 -20.55 12.76
C SER A 233 -3.59 -19.94 14.17
N LYS A 234 -2.84 -18.83 14.31
CA LYS A 234 -2.63 -18.13 15.58
C LYS A 234 -3.63 -16.98 15.80
N GLN A 235 -4.44 -16.63 14.79
CA GLN A 235 -5.39 -15.55 14.92
C GLN A 235 -6.61 -16.01 15.71
N ALA A 236 -7.08 -15.18 16.64
CA ALA A 236 -8.31 -15.43 17.39
C ALA A 236 -9.56 -15.10 16.57
N ASP A 237 -9.45 -14.21 15.58
CA ASP A 237 -10.55 -13.75 14.74
C ASP A 237 -10.84 -14.77 13.63
N ASP A 238 -12.09 -15.23 13.56
CA ASP A 238 -12.54 -16.22 12.59
C ASP A 238 -12.63 -15.69 11.16
N LYS A 239 -12.57 -14.36 10.96
CA LYS A 239 -12.61 -13.76 9.63
C LYS A 239 -11.46 -14.20 8.70
N TYR A 240 -10.38 -14.75 9.25
CA TYR A 240 -9.27 -15.31 8.46
C TYR A 240 -9.49 -16.78 8.05
N ARG A 241 -10.61 -17.40 8.46
CA ARG A 241 -10.93 -18.82 8.23
C ARG A 241 -12.31 -18.97 7.58
N PRO A 242 -12.43 -18.60 6.28
CA PRO A 242 -13.70 -18.77 5.58
C PRO A 242 -14.13 -20.23 5.58
N PRO A 243 -15.42 -20.52 5.73
CA PRO A 243 -15.94 -21.88 5.67
C PRO A 243 -15.73 -22.48 4.27
N THR A 244 -15.52 -23.80 4.22
CA THR A 244 -15.35 -24.56 2.97
C THR A 244 -16.47 -25.55 2.73
N GLU A 245 -17.24 -25.89 3.76
CA GLU A 245 -18.34 -26.84 3.68
C GLU A 245 -19.68 -26.12 3.56
N PHE A 246 -20.56 -26.67 2.75
CA PHE A 246 -21.93 -26.16 2.63
C PHE A 246 -22.81 -26.64 3.78
N CYS A 247 -23.86 -25.88 4.06
CA CYS A 247 -24.98 -26.38 4.87
C CYS A 247 -25.54 -27.66 4.28
N GLU A 248 -25.96 -28.53 5.15
CA GLU A 248 -26.83 -29.62 4.75
C GLU A 248 -28.12 -29.05 4.12
N SER A 249 -28.52 -29.61 2.99
CA SER A 249 -29.79 -29.28 2.39
C SER A 249 -30.87 -29.58 3.42
N ALA A 250 -31.79 -28.63 3.68
CA ALA A 250 -32.98 -28.95 4.41
C ALA A 250 -33.62 -30.16 3.70
N SER A 251 -33.73 -31.27 4.39
CA SER A 251 -34.44 -32.45 3.90
C SER A 251 -35.85 -32.03 3.50
N GLY A 252 -36.10 -31.92 2.19
CA GLY A 252 -37.41 -31.49 1.70
C GLY A 252 -37.44 -30.78 0.34
N LEU A 253 -36.31 -30.54 -0.29
CA LEU A 253 -36.28 -30.09 -1.69
C LEU A 253 -36.37 -31.34 -2.59
N ASP A 254 -37.60 -31.66 -3.01
CA ASP A 254 -37.81 -32.64 -4.08
C ASP A 254 -37.63 -31.95 -5.41
N VAL A 255 -36.41 -32.05 -5.99
CA VAL A 255 -36.12 -31.50 -7.31
C VAL A 255 -36.52 -32.51 -8.35
N GLN A 256 -37.60 -32.23 -9.06
CA GLN A 256 -38.07 -33.07 -10.15
C GLN A 256 -37.61 -32.50 -11.50
N ILE A 257 -36.87 -33.27 -12.29
CA ILE A 257 -36.55 -32.93 -13.67
C ILE A 257 -37.80 -33.16 -14.50
N ILE A 258 -38.44 -32.07 -14.94
CA ILE A 258 -39.63 -32.13 -15.78
C ILE A 258 -39.34 -32.24 -17.28
N SER A 259 -38.16 -31.88 -17.70
CA SER A 259 -37.71 -32.02 -19.09
C SER A 259 -36.18 -32.06 -19.19
N PRO A 260 -35.58 -32.96 -19.96
CA PRO A 260 -36.25 -34.10 -20.62
C PRO A 260 -36.73 -35.14 -19.61
N LYS A 261 -37.81 -35.86 -19.89
CA LYS A 261 -38.32 -36.94 -19.05
C LYS A 261 -37.32 -38.10 -18.98
N ASP A 262 -37.32 -38.81 -17.85
CA ASP A 262 -36.45 -39.98 -17.69
C ASP A 262 -36.51 -40.92 -18.89
N ARG A 263 -35.36 -41.39 -19.34
CA ARG A 263 -35.16 -42.21 -20.54
C ARG A 263 -35.60 -41.60 -21.86
N SER A 264 -35.76 -40.27 -21.96
CA SER A 264 -36.01 -39.60 -23.22
C SER A 264 -34.83 -39.73 -24.17
N ARG A 265 -35.09 -39.97 -25.45
CA ARG A 265 -34.06 -39.99 -26.48
C ARG A 265 -33.77 -38.53 -26.91
N ILE A 266 -32.52 -38.10 -26.75
CA ILE A 266 -32.08 -36.76 -27.10
C ILE A 266 -31.42 -36.81 -28.48
N ASN A 267 -31.96 -36.11 -29.47
CA ASN A 267 -31.45 -36.05 -30.84
C ASN A 267 -30.86 -34.65 -31.14
N SER A 268 -30.33 -33.97 -30.15
CA SER A 268 -29.82 -32.60 -30.27
C SER A 268 -28.42 -32.50 -29.63
N THR A 269 -27.59 -31.59 -30.13
CA THR A 269 -26.27 -31.28 -29.58
C THR A 269 -26.32 -30.37 -28.36
N SER A 270 -27.49 -29.81 -28.03
CA SER A 270 -27.76 -29.03 -26.82
C SER A 270 -29.07 -29.52 -26.17
N VAL A 271 -29.09 -29.58 -24.83
CA VAL A 271 -30.23 -30.03 -24.05
C VAL A 271 -30.55 -28.96 -23.00
N GLU A 272 -31.80 -28.47 -23.03
CA GLU A 272 -32.34 -27.60 -21.99
C GLU A 272 -32.98 -28.47 -20.92
N PHE A 273 -32.49 -28.38 -19.68
CA PHE A 273 -33.09 -29.03 -18.53
C PHE A 273 -34.09 -28.07 -17.87
N ARG A 274 -35.32 -28.54 -17.64
CA ARG A 274 -36.31 -27.86 -16.80
C ARG A 274 -36.55 -28.67 -15.56
N PHE A 275 -36.54 -28.02 -14.42
CA PHE A 275 -36.81 -28.65 -13.13
C PHE A 275 -37.77 -27.81 -12.31
N GLU A 276 -38.50 -28.46 -11.42
CA GLU A 276 -39.39 -27.87 -10.43
C GLU A 276 -38.81 -28.16 -9.03
N ILE A 277 -38.90 -27.16 -8.14
CA ILE A 277 -38.34 -27.19 -6.77
C ILE A 277 -39.47 -27.12 -5.78
#